data_d523614b1b511e3f382e28f9191115d5
#
_entry.id   d523614b1b511e3f382e28f9191115d5
#
_cell.length_a   1.000
_cell.length_b   1.000
_cell.length_c   1.000
_cell.angle_alpha   90.00
_cell.angle_beta   90.00
_cell.angle_gamma   90.00
#
_symmetry.space_group_name_H-M   'P 1'
#
loop_
_entity.id
_entity.type
_entity.pdbx_description
1 polymer ?
#
loop_
_entity_poly.entity_id
_entity_poly.type
_entity_poly.pdbx_seq_one_letter_code
_entity_poly.pdbx_strand_id
1 'polypeptide(L)'
;MTDLYVEGPDVIDLFSALGVNTFENFRVDKAKQFVACNHDGHVIGDGILFFLDENSVSLVGRPSAHNWVQYHAETGGYDVTVERDERTAANPTGRRKIYRFQVQGPTAHQVLEKANEGPLPEIKFFNMGELTIAGRKVRALHHGMSGVPGLELFGPWKDGEAVRAAIVDAGQEFGLRQVGSRVYATNTLESGWIPCPLPAIFTGEEMKAYREWLPADGYEATGSLGGSFYSDDITDYYLTPHDLGYWPFVTFDHDFIGREALGEMADEPKRKKVTLAWNGEDVARAMGTLFQTRDPVKYIDFPLSNYATWPYDKVLTDDGIVGISTFSGYSHNERSMLSLAMVNVDVELGTEVTLVWGEEGGGSSKPVVERHVQADIRAIVSPCPYSEVARTSYADGWRTKATVA
;
A
#
# COMPACT_ATOMS: atom_id res chain seq x y z
N MET A 1 10.77 1.46 -0.81
CA MET A 1 10.26 0.10 -1.10
C MET A 1 11.44 -0.83 -1.30
N THR A 2 11.31 -2.10 -0.96
CA THR A 2 12.26 -3.18 -1.29
C THR A 2 11.83 -3.79 -2.61
N ASP A 3 12.77 -4.23 -3.43
CA ASP A 3 12.52 -5.06 -4.61
C ASP A 3 12.96 -6.50 -4.31
N LEU A 4 12.09 -7.46 -4.58
CA LEU A 4 12.39 -8.89 -4.58
C LEU A 4 12.48 -9.35 -6.02
N TYR A 5 13.68 -9.60 -6.51
CA TYR A 5 13.91 -10.19 -7.83
C TYR A 5 13.79 -11.70 -7.73
N VAL A 6 13.02 -12.29 -8.61
CA VAL A 6 12.86 -13.73 -8.76
C VAL A 6 13.12 -14.08 -10.23
N GLU A 7 14.05 -14.98 -10.47
CA GLU A 7 14.51 -15.37 -11.80
C GLU A 7 14.54 -16.89 -11.92
N GLY A 8 13.99 -17.41 -13.01
CA GLY A 8 14.00 -18.84 -13.32
C GLY A 8 12.79 -19.25 -14.16
N PRO A 9 12.83 -20.47 -14.73
CA PRO A 9 11.77 -20.96 -15.60
C PRO A 9 10.40 -21.07 -14.91
N ASP A 10 10.37 -21.33 -13.59
CA ASP A 10 9.15 -21.54 -12.82
C ASP A 10 8.63 -20.27 -12.15
N VAL A 11 9.15 -19.10 -12.53
CA VAL A 11 8.80 -17.83 -11.85
C VAL A 11 7.31 -17.50 -11.92
N ILE A 12 6.67 -17.75 -13.04
CA ILE A 12 5.22 -17.46 -13.20
C ILE A 12 4.38 -18.48 -12.45
N ASP A 13 4.77 -19.75 -12.45
CA ASP A 13 4.09 -20.80 -11.70
C ASP A 13 4.12 -20.54 -10.20
N LEU A 14 5.30 -20.12 -9.67
CA LEU A 14 5.43 -19.69 -8.27
C LEU A 14 4.46 -18.55 -7.92
N PHE A 15 4.49 -17.47 -8.68
CA PHE A 15 3.63 -16.31 -8.38
C PHE A 15 2.14 -16.59 -8.62
N SER A 16 1.80 -17.43 -9.59
CA SER A 16 0.43 -17.87 -9.84
C SER A 16 -0.11 -18.70 -8.67
N ALA A 17 0.68 -19.63 -8.13
CA ALA A 17 0.28 -20.43 -6.97
C ALA A 17 0.07 -19.62 -5.68
N LEU A 18 0.64 -18.43 -5.59
CA LEU A 18 0.59 -17.56 -4.38
C LEU A 18 -0.35 -16.37 -4.52
N GLY A 19 -0.68 -15.96 -5.74
CA GLY A 19 -1.44 -14.73 -6.00
C GLY A 19 -2.90 -14.99 -6.33
N VAL A 20 -3.80 -14.20 -5.74
CA VAL A 20 -5.25 -14.30 -6.00
C VAL A 20 -5.69 -13.77 -7.36
N ASN A 21 -4.77 -13.13 -8.09
CA ASN A 21 -5.04 -12.47 -9.37
C ASN A 21 -4.71 -13.39 -10.54
N THR A 22 -5.46 -13.32 -11.66
CA THR A 22 -5.13 -14.07 -12.88
C THR A 22 -3.75 -13.75 -13.43
N PHE A 23 -3.05 -14.77 -13.90
CA PHE A 23 -1.75 -14.64 -14.60
C PHE A 23 -1.87 -14.85 -16.14
N GLU A 24 -3.07 -15.12 -16.66
CA GLU A 24 -3.32 -15.46 -18.06
C GLU A 24 -2.73 -14.46 -19.05
N ASN A 25 -2.83 -13.17 -18.76
CA ASN A 25 -2.33 -12.09 -19.61
C ASN A 25 -1.10 -11.36 -19.05
N PHE A 26 -0.42 -11.96 -18.06
CA PHE A 26 0.78 -11.41 -17.50
C PHE A 26 1.98 -11.78 -18.38
N ARG A 27 2.66 -10.79 -18.94
CA ARG A 27 3.76 -10.95 -19.90
C ARG A 27 4.78 -9.84 -19.73
N VAL A 28 5.92 -9.98 -20.39
CA VAL A 28 7.00 -8.97 -20.39
C VAL A 28 6.44 -7.56 -20.66
N ASP A 29 6.97 -6.59 -19.94
CA ASP A 29 6.55 -5.19 -19.92
C ASP A 29 5.14 -4.92 -19.34
N LYS A 30 4.57 -5.89 -18.61
CA LYS A 30 3.40 -5.63 -17.76
C LYS A 30 3.77 -5.58 -16.29
N ALA A 31 3.00 -4.79 -15.54
CA ALA A 31 2.94 -4.86 -14.10
C ALA A 31 1.52 -5.23 -13.66
N LYS A 32 1.38 -5.68 -12.41
CA LYS A 32 0.09 -5.97 -11.79
C LYS A 32 0.16 -5.83 -10.29
N GLN A 33 -0.97 -5.58 -9.66
CA GLN A 33 -1.11 -5.79 -8.23
C GLN A 33 -0.96 -7.29 -7.95
N PHE A 34 -0.09 -7.64 -7.03
CA PHE A 34 0.02 -9.00 -6.48
C PHE A 34 -0.55 -8.98 -5.08
N VAL A 35 -1.45 -9.90 -4.77
CA VAL A 35 -2.05 -10.06 -3.45
C VAL A 35 -1.95 -11.52 -3.05
N ALA A 36 -1.33 -11.78 -1.91
CA ALA A 36 -1.19 -13.12 -1.34
C ALA A 36 -2.06 -13.28 -0.09
N CYS A 37 -2.74 -14.41 0.00
CA CYS A 37 -3.55 -14.81 1.15
C CYS A 37 -3.01 -16.07 1.81
N ASN A 38 -3.40 -16.29 3.08
CA ASN A 38 -3.23 -17.56 3.76
C ASN A 38 -4.32 -18.55 3.36
N HIS A 39 -4.28 -19.75 3.92
CA HIS A 39 -5.25 -20.83 3.60
C HIS A 39 -6.70 -20.46 3.97
N ASP A 40 -6.89 -19.57 4.94
CA ASP A 40 -8.20 -19.08 5.39
C ASP A 40 -8.69 -17.85 4.59
N GLY A 41 -8.00 -17.47 3.50
CA GLY A 41 -8.39 -16.34 2.65
C GLY A 41 -8.05 -14.95 3.20
N HIS A 42 -7.30 -14.86 4.30
CA HIS A 42 -6.85 -13.59 4.85
C HIS A 42 -5.54 -13.13 4.23
N VAL A 43 -5.40 -11.83 4.01
CA VAL A 43 -4.25 -11.25 3.32
C VAL A 43 -2.97 -11.34 4.15
N ILE A 44 -1.92 -11.90 3.55
CA ILE A 44 -0.55 -11.90 4.08
C ILE A 44 0.15 -10.60 3.70
N GLY A 45 -0.01 -10.16 2.45
CA GLY A 45 0.59 -8.95 1.95
C GLY A 45 0.32 -8.73 0.47
N ASP A 46 0.71 -7.56 0.01
CA ASP A 46 0.55 -7.15 -1.38
C ASP A 46 1.77 -6.39 -1.90
N GLY A 47 1.82 -6.21 -3.19
CA GLY A 47 2.86 -5.43 -3.87
C GLY A 47 2.57 -5.27 -5.36
N ILE A 48 3.45 -4.54 -6.02
CA ILE A 48 3.40 -4.44 -7.48
C ILE A 48 4.41 -5.41 -8.07
N LEU A 49 3.94 -6.32 -8.89
CA LEU A 49 4.75 -7.30 -9.61
C LEU A 49 5.04 -6.78 -11.02
N PHE A 50 6.32 -6.67 -11.33
CA PHE A 50 6.84 -6.22 -12.63
C PHE A 50 7.36 -7.42 -13.41
N PHE A 51 6.89 -7.66 -14.62
CA PHE A 51 7.42 -8.68 -15.52
C PHE A 51 8.54 -8.06 -16.35
N LEU A 52 9.76 -8.26 -15.91
CA LEU A 52 10.93 -7.57 -16.45
C LEU A 52 11.47 -8.22 -17.73
N ASP A 53 11.47 -9.55 -17.79
CA ASP A 53 11.95 -10.38 -18.89
C ASP A 53 11.28 -11.76 -18.78
N GLU A 54 11.39 -12.62 -19.81
CA GLU A 54 10.68 -13.91 -19.92
C GLU A 54 10.75 -14.78 -18.65
N ASN A 55 11.86 -14.77 -17.94
CA ASN A 55 12.08 -15.54 -16.71
C ASN A 55 12.47 -14.64 -15.52
N SER A 56 12.12 -13.36 -15.54
CA SER A 56 12.53 -12.41 -14.52
C SER A 56 11.41 -11.47 -14.13
N VAL A 57 11.08 -11.47 -12.84
CA VAL A 57 10.11 -10.54 -12.25
C VAL A 57 10.72 -9.80 -11.07
N SER A 58 10.14 -8.65 -10.72
CA SER A 58 10.43 -7.94 -9.48
C SER A 58 9.12 -7.68 -8.73
N LEU A 59 9.04 -8.14 -7.50
CA LEU A 59 7.97 -7.77 -6.58
C LEU A 59 8.41 -6.56 -5.76
N VAL A 60 7.70 -5.46 -5.88
CA VAL A 60 7.96 -4.21 -5.17
C VAL A 60 6.92 -4.02 -4.09
N GLY A 61 7.33 -4.05 -2.85
CA GLY A 61 6.38 -4.00 -1.75
C GLY A 61 7.03 -3.92 -0.39
N ARG A 62 6.34 -4.49 0.58
CA ARG A 62 6.77 -4.62 1.97
C ARG A 62 7.20 -6.06 2.30
N PRO A 63 7.93 -6.25 3.41
CA PRO A 63 8.54 -7.55 3.72
C PRO A 63 7.58 -8.73 3.75
N SER A 64 6.35 -8.59 4.22
CA SER A 64 5.42 -9.72 4.38
C SER A 64 5.14 -10.47 3.07
N ALA A 65 4.84 -9.76 1.97
CA ALA A 65 4.68 -10.41 0.67
C ALA A 65 6.00 -11.01 0.15
N HIS A 66 7.13 -10.30 0.37
CA HIS A 66 8.45 -10.79 -0.04
C HIS A 66 8.85 -12.06 0.71
N ASN A 67 8.64 -12.09 2.03
CA ASN A 67 8.96 -13.25 2.88
C ASN A 67 8.13 -14.46 2.45
N TRP A 68 6.85 -14.26 2.17
CA TRP A 68 5.95 -15.31 1.70
C TRP A 68 6.41 -15.92 0.38
N VAL A 69 6.72 -15.08 -0.61
CA VAL A 69 7.22 -15.53 -1.91
C VAL A 69 8.58 -16.24 -1.77
N GLN A 70 9.50 -15.67 -0.99
CA GLN A 70 10.82 -16.28 -0.79
C GLN A 70 10.73 -17.62 -0.10
N TYR A 71 9.90 -17.78 0.94
CA TYR A 71 9.66 -19.05 1.60
C TYR A 71 9.24 -20.13 0.60
N HIS A 72 8.25 -19.85 -0.22
CA HIS A 72 7.77 -20.80 -1.22
C HIS A 72 8.78 -21.07 -2.34
N ALA A 73 9.55 -20.07 -2.74
CA ALA A 73 10.64 -20.26 -3.69
C ALA A 73 11.71 -21.23 -3.14
N GLU A 74 12.03 -21.13 -1.86
CA GLU A 74 13.07 -21.96 -1.21
C GLU A 74 12.57 -23.37 -0.85
N THR A 75 11.27 -23.55 -0.57
CA THR A 75 10.72 -24.79 -0.02
C THR A 75 9.77 -25.52 -0.98
N GLY A 76 9.25 -24.83 -2.00
CA GLY A 76 8.23 -25.36 -2.90
C GLY A 76 8.74 -26.16 -4.10
N GLY A 77 10.08 -26.29 -4.25
CA GLY A 77 10.68 -27.06 -5.35
C GLY A 77 10.67 -26.36 -6.71
N TYR A 78 10.46 -25.06 -6.77
CA TYR A 78 10.53 -24.25 -7.99
C TYR A 78 11.96 -24.01 -8.45
N ASP A 79 12.19 -24.11 -9.76
CA ASP A 79 13.50 -23.76 -10.36
C ASP A 79 13.60 -22.22 -10.53
N VAL A 80 13.86 -21.55 -9.42
CA VAL A 80 14.01 -20.09 -9.36
C VAL A 80 15.14 -19.70 -8.40
N THR A 81 15.70 -18.53 -8.63
CA THR A 81 16.60 -17.82 -7.71
C THR A 81 15.95 -16.55 -7.18
N VAL A 82 16.26 -16.19 -5.94
CA VAL A 82 15.69 -15.02 -5.28
C VAL A 82 16.78 -14.09 -4.82
N GLU A 83 16.65 -12.80 -5.13
CA GLU A 83 17.56 -11.76 -4.64
C GLU A 83 16.79 -10.55 -4.14
N ARG A 84 17.13 -10.07 -2.93
CA ARG A 84 16.57 -8.86 -2.35
C ARG A 84 17.44 -7.64 -2.59
N ASP A 85 16.83 -6.57 -3.08
CA ASP A 85 17.41 -5.23 -3.10
C ASP A 85 16.68 -4.36 -2.07
N GLU A 86 17.22 -4.35 -0.86
CA GLU A 86 16.60 -3.68 0.27
C GLU A 86 16.49 -2.16 0.06
N ARG A 87 15.42 -1.54 0.60
CA ARG A 87 15.28 -0.08 0.60
C ARG A 87 16.54 0.59 1.17
N THR A 88 16.89 1.76 0.68
CA THR A 88 18.14 2.46 0.99
C THR A 88 18.46 2.52 2.50
N ALA A 89 17.44 2.72 3.35
CA ALA A 89 17.63 2.79 4.81
C ALA A 89 17.95 1.44 5.47
N ALA A 90 17.68 0.32 4.79
CA ALA A 90 17.93 -1.04 5.28
C ALA A 90 19.06 -1.73 4.48
N ASN A 91 19.56 -1.10 3.42
CA ASN A 91 20.59 -1.66 2.56
C ASN A 91 21.98 -1.48 3.22
N PRO A 92 22.72 -2.56 3.51
CA PRO A 92 24.03 -2.47 4.17
C PRO A 92 25.06 -1.65 3.40
N THR A 93 24.96 -1.59 2.08
CA THR A 93 25.89 -0.85 1.21
C THR A 93 25.45 0.60 0.97
N GLY A 94 24.20 0.95 1.33
CA GLY A 94 23.58 2.21 0.97
C GLY A 94 23.32 2.40 -0.54
N ARG A 95 23.58 1.37 -1.34
CA ARG A 95 23.41 1.39 -2.80
C ARG A 95 22.42 0.32 -3.21
N ARG A 96 21.54 0.69 -4.12
CA ARG A 96 20.57 -0.21 -4.73
C ARG A 96 20.99 -0.68 -6.10
N LYS A 97 20.34 -1.72 -6.62
CA LYS A 97 20.51 -2.14 -8.03
C LYS A 97 19.95 -1.10 -8.96
N ILE A 98 18.77 -0.55 -8.63
CA ILE A 98 18.07 0.41 -9.45
C ILE A 98 17.73 1.68 -8.66
N TYR A 99 17.63 2.80 -9.38
CA TYR A 99 16.90 3.98 -8.90
C TYR A 99 15.43 3.86 -9.27
N ARG A 100 14.56 4.59 -8.56
CA ARG A 100 13.13 4.67 -8.82
C ARG A 100 12.63 6.08 -8.52
N PHE A 101 12.01 6.72 -9.51
CA PHE A 101 11.44 8.07 -9.40
C PHE A 101 9.99 8.07 -9.85
N GLN A 102 9.10 8.69 -9.09
CA GLN A 102 7.74 8.98 -9.51
C GLN A 102 7.66 10.43 -9.99
N VAL A 103 7.30 10.65 -11.25
CA VAL A 103 6.98 11.96 -11.80
C VAL A 103 5.48 12.03 -12.01
N GLN A 104 4.80 12.95 -11.31
CA GLN A 104 3.35 12.93 -11.28
C GLN A 104 2.78 14.34 -11.10
N GLY A 105 1.63 14.59 -11.70
CA GLY A 105 0.94 15.88 -11.63
C GLY A 105 0.35 16.33 -12.97
N PRO A 106 -0.40 17.44 -12.99
CA PRO A 106 -1.08 17.90 -14.22
C PRO A 106 -0.14 18.19 -15.38
N THR A 107 1.10 18.56 -15.10
CA THR A 107 2.14 18.88 -16.12
C THR A 107 3.22 17.78 -16.26
N ALA A 108 3.00 16.60 -15.68
CA ALA A 108 4.00 15.52 -15.69
C ALA A 108 4.39 15.09 -17.12
N HIS A 109 3.41 15.03 -18.03
CA HIS A 109 3.68 14.67 -19.43
C HIS A 109 4.61 15.67 -20.12
N GLN A 110 4.39 16.98 -19.94
CA GLN A 110 5.24 18.03 -20.52
C GLN A 110 6.68 17.96 -19.97
N VAL A 111 6.82 17.71 -18.64
CA VAL A 111 8.13 17.52 -18.03
C VAL A 111 8.85 16.32 -18.63
N LEU A 112 8.14 15.20 -18.78
CA LEU A 112 8.72 13.95 -19.29
C LEU A 112 9.03 14.03 -20.77
N GLU A 113 8.19 14.67 -21.62
CA GLU A 113 8.47 14.91 -23.02
C GLU A 113 9.74 15.76 -23.21
N LYS A 114 9.88 16.82 -22.40
CA LYS A 114 11.06 17.67 -22.45
C LYS A 114 12.32 16.92 -22.00
N ALA A 115 12.21 16.11 -20.95
CA ALA A 115 13.32 15.30 -20.45
C ALA A 115 13.73 14.18 -21.43
N ASN A 116 12.75 13.63 -22.17
CA ASN A 116 12.95 12.59 -23.18
C ASN A 116 13.42 13.12 -24.55
N GLU A 117 13.54 14.45 -24.70
CA GLU A 117 13.89 15.11 -25.97
C GLU A 117 12.98 14.72 -27.15
N GLY A 118 11.69 14.47 -26.86
CA GLY A 118 10.69 14.11 -27.87
C GLY A 118 9.39 13.55 -27.28
N PRO A 119 8.46 13.15 -28.17
CA PRO A 119 7.17 12.63 -27.75
C PRO A 119 7.32 11.37 -26.91
N LEU A 120 6.50 11.26 -25.86
CA LEU A 120 6.44 10.05 -25.04
C LEU A 120 5.76 8.91 -25.82
N PRO A 121 6.23 7.67 -25.70
CA PRO A 121 5.51 6.52 -26.20
C PRO A 121 4.15 6.38 -25.51
N GLU A 122 3.17 5.86 -26.22
CA GLU A 122 1.90 5.48 -25.59
C GLU A 122 2.13 4.23 -24.72
N ILE A 123 2.03 4.41 -23.40
CA ILE A 123 2.15 3.34 -22.42
C ILE A 123 0.78 3.14 -21.78
N LYS A 124 0.17 1.96 -21.95
CA LYS A 124 -1.11 1.63 -21.33
C LYS A 124 -0.93 1.54 -19.80
N PHE A 125 -2.02 1.75 -19.06
CA PHE A 125 -2.00 1.62 -17.61
C PHE A 125 -1.48 0.24 -17.18
N PHE A 126 -0.61 0.21 -16.18
CA PHE A 126 0.11 -0.97 -15.69
C PHE A 126 0.92 -1.71 -16.78
N ASN A 127 1.35 -1.00 -17.84
CA ASN A 127 2.38 -1.48 -18.76
C ASN A 127 3.62 -0.61 -18.63
N MET A 128 4.74 -1.20 -19.01
CA MET A 128 6.04 -0.52 -19.07
C MET A 128 6.39 -0.14 -20.51
N GLY A 129 7.15 0.93 -20.63
CA GLY A 129 7.76 1.38 -21.88
C GLY A 129 9.18 1.85 -21.62
N GLU A 130 9.88 2.25 -22.67
CA GLU A 130 11.25 2.76 -22.60
C GLU A 130 11.30 4.24 -22.98
N LEU A 131 12.00 5.04 -22.20
CA LEU A 131 12.35 6.44 -22.44
C LEU A 131 13.86 6.56 -22.57
N THR A 132 14.30 7.68 -23.18
CA THR A 132 15.71 8.07 -23.18
C THR A 132 15.86 9.42 -22.51
N ILE A 133 16.46 9.45 -21.32
CA ILE A 133 16.65 10.66 -20.53
C ILE A 133 18.15 10.82 -20.24
N ALA A 134 18.71 11.98 -20.54
CA ALA A 134 20.15 12.25 -20.42
C ALA A 134 21.02 11.19 -21.12
N GLY A 135 20.58 10.69 -22.29
CA GLY A 135 21.26 9.63 -23.03
C GLY A 135 21.25 8.25 -22.33
N ARG A 136 20.37 8.05 -21.32
CA ARG A 136 20.22 6.79 -20.58
C ARG A 136 18.89 6.13 -20.91
N LYS A 137 18.90 4.80 -21.04
CA LYS A 137 17.67 4.01 -21.11
C LYS A 137 16.98 4.02 -19.77
N VAL A 138 15.70 4.39 -19.74
CA VAL A 138 14.86 4.49 -18.56
C VAL A 138 13.60 3.67 -18.81
N ARG A 139 13.34 2.68 -18.00
CA ARG A 139 12.03 2.02 -18.01
C ARG A 139 11.01 2.90 -17.30
N ALA A 140 9.82 2.95 -17.85
CA ALA A 140 8.72 3.78 -17.36
C ALA A 140 7.46 2.94 -17.21
N LEU A 141 6.92 2.85 -16.00
CA LEU A 141 5.62 2.23 -15.72
C LEU A 141 4.55 3.32 -15.72
N HIS A 142 3.48 3.12 -16.48
CA HIS A 142 2.29 3.96 -16.37
C HIS A 142 1.48 3.56 -15.14
N HIS A 143 1.75 4.24 -14.04
CA HIS A 143 1.15 4.03 -12.74
C HIS A 143 1.21 5.33 -11.94
N GLY A 144 0.22 5.56 -11.07
CA GLY A 144 0.19 6.74 -10.22
C GLY A 144 -0.52 6.48 -8.91
N MET A 145 0.01 7.06 -7.84
CA MET A 145 -0.53 6.93 -6.48
C MET A 145 -1.55 8.02 -6.13
N SER A 146 -1.54 9.16 -6.81
CA SER A 146 -2.35 10.33 -6.46
C SER A 146 -3.53 10.59 -7.40
N GLY A 147 -3.82 9.66 -8.31
CA GLY A 147 -4.92 9.81 -9.26
C GLY A 147 -4.71 10.91 -10.31
N VAL A 148 -3.47 11.35 -10.54
CA VAL A 148 -3.09 12.33 -11.55
C VAL A 148 -2.11 11.74 -12.55
N PRO A 149 -1.98 12.30 -13.78
CA PRO A 149 -1.08 11.78 -14.80
C PRO A 149 0.37 11.68 -14.34
N GLY A 150 1.08 10.69 -14.84
CA GLY A 150 2.50 10.52 -14.59
C GLY A 150 3.02 9.12 -14.85
N LEU A 151 4.32 8.97 -14.66
CA LEU A 151 5.04 7.71 -14.84
C LEU A 151 5.96 7.44 -13.63
N GLU A 152 6.13 6.18 -13.33
CA GLU A 152 7.17 5.69 -12.45
C GLU A 152 8.37 5.27 -13.28
N LEU A 153 9.52 5.90 -13.05
CA LEU A 153 10.74 5.76 -13.82
C LEU A 153 11.77 4.95 -13.04
N PHE A 154 12.42 4.01 -13.69
CA PHE A 154 13.47 3.23 -13.05
C PHE A 154 14.55 2.79 -14.04
N GLY A 155 15.74 2.49 -13.51
CA GLY A 155 16.89 2.06 -14.27
C GLY A 155 18.09 1.79 -13.36
N PRO A 156 19.26 1.44 -13.90
CA PRO A 156 20.46 1.12 -13.12
C PRO A 156 20.82 2.25 -12.15
N TRP A 157 21.12 1.91 -10.90
CA TRP A 157 21.44 2.88 -9.83
C TRP A 157 22.47 3.95 -10.25
N LYS A 158 23.50 3.54 -10.99
CA LYS A 158 24.58 4.43 -11.47
C LYS A 158 24.08 5.59 -12.36
N ASP A 159 22.94 5.43 -13.00
CA ASP A 159 22.37 6.41 -13.93
C ASP A 159 21.40 7.38 -13.25
N GLY A 160 20.99 7.05 -12.00
CA GLY A 160 19.92 7.77 -11.29
C GLY A 160 20.17 9.26 -11.11
N GLU A 161 21.39 9.67 -10.79
CA GLU A 161 21.72 11.09 -10.59
C GLU A 161 21.59 11.90 -11.89
N ALA A 162 22.07 11.37 -13.00
CA ALA A 162 21.97 12.02 -14.31
C ALA A 162 20.50 12.14 -14.76
N VAL A 163 19.73 11.07 -14.60
CA VAL A 163 18.29 11.06 -14.94
C VAL A 163 17.52 12.04 -14.05
N ARG A 164 17.78 12.03 -12.74
CA ARG A 164 17.14 12.96 -11.81
C ARG A 164 17.44 14.42 -12.15
N ALA A 165 18.70 14.74 -12.45
CA ALA A 165 19.10 16.09 -12.81
C ALA A 165 18.38 16.58 -14.07
N ALA A 166 18.29 15.75 -15.11
CA ALA A 166 17.59 16.09 -16.35
C ALA A 166 16.07 16.31 -16.13
N ILE A 167 15.42 15.48 -15.31
CA ILE A 167 14.00 15.65 -14.96
C ILE A 167 13.79 16.96 -14.19
N VAL A 168 14.62 17.25 -13.21
CA VAL A 168 14.54 18.48 -12.42
C VAL A 168 14.75 19.72 -13.30
N ASP A 169 15.71 19.68 -14.19
CA ASP A 169 15.98 20.80 -15.13
C ASP A 169 14.80 21.01 -16.10
N ALA A 170 14.34 19.92 -16.74
CA ALA A 170 13.17 19.97 -17.62
C ALA A 170 11.91 20.49 -16.89
N GLY A 171 11.76 20.15 -15.61
CA GLY A 171 10.59 20.49 -14.82
C GLY A 171 10.55 21.91 -14.27
N GLN A 172 11.63 22.68 -14.33
CA GLN A 172 11.69 24.02 -13.74
C GLN A 172 10.60 24.96 -14.28
N GLU A 173 10.43 25.03 -15.57
CA GLU A 173 9.42 25.88 -16.21
C GLU A 173 7.97 25.42 -15.95
N PHE A 174 7.78 24.15 -15.63
CA PHE A 174 6.47 23.56 -15.33
C PHE A 174 6.14 23.56 -13.85
N GLY A 175 6.98 24.16 -13.01
CA GLY A 175 6.77 24.27 -11.58
C GLY A 175 6.97 22.97 -10.80
N LEU A 176 7.78 22.04 -11.31
CA LEU A 176 8.12 20.77 -10.66
C LEU A 176 8.60 21.01 -9.23
N ARG A 177 8.12 20.20 -8.30
CA ARG A 177 8.55 20.18 -6.90
C ARG A 177 9.13 18.82 -6.55
N GLN A 178 10.32 18.80 -5.98
CA GLN A 178 10.89 17.57 -5.41
C GLN A 178 10.28 17.34 -4.03
N VAL A 179 9.72 16.15 -3.80
CA VAL A 179 9.05 15.80 -2.56
C VAL A 179 9.71 14.58 -1.92
N GLY A 180 9.63 14.50 -0.60
CA GLY A 180 10.16 13.38 0.18
C GLY A 180 9.10 12.31 0.49
N SER A 181 9.55 11.26 1.21
CA SER A 181 8.74 10.10 1.55
C SER A 181 7.46 10.41 2.34
N ARG A 182 7.45 11.47 3.16
CA ARG A 182 6.26 11.86 3.93
C ARG A 182 5.11 12.32 3.02
N VAL A 183 5.40 13.04 1.94
CA VAL A 183 4.39 13.42 0.94
C VAL A 183 3.91 12.21 0.16
N TYR A 184 4.80 11.30 -0.21
CA TYR A 184 4.42 10.06 -0.86
C TYR A 184 3.38 9.29 -0.04
N ALA A 185 3.56 9.22 1.26
CA ALA A 185 2.64 8.50 2.13
C ALA A 185 1.27 9.18 2.26
N THR A 186 1.16 10.52 2.11
CA THR A 186 -0.16 11.19 2.10
C THR A 186 -0.97 10.85 0.84
N ASN A 187 -0.32 10.57 -0.29
CA ASN A 187 -0.99 10.10 -1.50
C ASN A 187 -1.76 8.79 -1.27
N THR A 188 -1.28 7.97 -0.34
CA THR A 188 -1.96 6.74 0.11
C THR A 188 -3.36 7.02 0.66
N LEU A 189 -3.51 8.07 1.46
CA LEU A 189 -4.81 8.49 2.01
C LEU A 189 -5.78 8.94 0.91
N GLU A 190 -5.27 9.69 -0.07
CA GLU A 190 -6.08 10.24 -1.16
C GLU A 190 -6.49 9.15 -2.16
N SER A 191 -5.60 8.20 -2.44
CA SER A 191 -5.83 7.08 -3.37
C SER A 191 -6.51 5.88 -2.74
N GLY A 192 -6.59 5.82 -1.40
CA GLY A 192 -7.25 4.73 -0.68
C GLY A 192 -6.52 3.40 -0.69
N TRP A 193 -5.21 3.40 -0.91
CA TRP A 193 -4.42 2.18 -0.76
C TRP A 193 -4.01 2.00 0.70
N ILE A 194 -4.35 0.84 1.30
CA ILE A 194 -3.95 0.51 2.67
C ILE A 194 -2.58 -0.16 2.62
N PRO A 195 -1.51 0.52 3.05
CA PRO A 195 -0.19 -0.07 3.09
C PRO A 195 -0.06 -0.96 4.32
N CYS A 196 0.10 -2.23 4.14
CA CYS A 196 0.36 -3.19 5.21
C CYS A 196 -0.79 -3.40 6.21
N PRO A 197 -1.72 -4.27 5.86
CA PRO A 197 -2.51 -4.95 6.88
C PRO A 197 -1.58 -5.80 7.77
N LEU A 198 -2.06 -6.18 8.97
CA LEU A 198 -1.39 -7.23 9.75
C LEU A 198 -1.33 -8.50 8.89
N PRO A 199 -0.13 -9.07 8.64
CA PRO A 199 -0.05 -10.29 7.84
C PRO A 199 -0.73 -11.46 8.56
N ALA A 200 -1.60 -12.17 7.86
CA ALA A 200 -2.39 -13.25 8.42
C ALA A 200 -1.58 -14.56 8.53
N ILE A 201 -0.59 -14.55 9.42
CA ILE A 201 0.40 -15.64 9.55
C ILE A 201 0.47 -16.22 10.96
N PHE A 202 -0.13 -15.58 11.97
CA PHE A 202 0.12 -15.88 13.39
C PHE A 202 -0.72 -17.07 13.91
N THR A 203 -1.64 -17.59 13.09
CA THR A 203 -2.53 -18.72 13.42
C THR A 203 -2.45 -19.82 12.35
N GLY A 204 -3.15 -20.94 12.58
CA GLY A 204 -3.20 -22.08 11.66
C GLY A 204 -1.97 -22.99 11.71
N GLU A 205 -2.20 -24.32 11.62
CA GLU A 205 -1.09 -25.30 11.53
C GLU A 205 -0.37 -25.23 10.18
N GLU A 206 -1.08 -24.92 9.10
CA GLU A 206 -0.54 -24.76 7.75
C GLU A 206 0.51 -23.64 7.68
N MET A 207 0.34 -22.61 8.53
CA MET A 207 1.27 -21.47 8.60
C MET A 207 2.47 -21.73 9.53
N LYS A 208 2.52 -22.88 10.25
CA LYS A 208 3.54 -23.15 11.26
C LYS A 208 4.95 -23.21 10.66
N ALA A 209 5.13 -23.95 9.57
CA ALA A 209 6.43 -24.09 8.93
C ALA A 209 6.97 -22.73 8.43
N TYR A 210 6.08 -21.89 7.91
CA TYR A 210 6.42 -20.52 7.52
C TYR A 210 6.83 -19.66 8.74
N ARG A 211 6.08 -19.72 9.84
CA ARG A 211 6.46 -19.01 11.09
C ARG A 211 7.82 -19.45 11.61
N GLU A 212 8.13 -20.75 11.53
CA GLU A 212 9.42 -21.31 11.97
C GLU A 212 10.58 -20.92 11.03
N TRP A 213 10.29 -20.66 9.75
CA TRP A 213 11.26 -20.16 8.77
C TRP A 213 11.59 -18.67 8.97
N LEU A 214 10.64 -17.86 9.44
CA LEU A 214 10.82 -16.42 9.63
C LEU A 214 11.88 -16.11 10.70
N PRO A 215 12.78 -15.13 10.48
CA PRO A 215 13.77 -14.75 11.47
C PRO A 215 13.11 -14.06 12.69
N ALA A 216 13.61 -14.37 13.89
CA ALA A 216 13.08 -13.83 15.15
C ALA A 216 13.26 -12.31 15.30
N ASP A 217 14.14 -11.68 14.52
CA ASP A 217 14.37 -10.24 14.44
C ASP A 217 13.80 -9.63 13.14
N GLY A 218 13.01 -10.40 12.40
CA GLY A 218 12.36 -9.99 11.15
C GLY A 218 11.21 -9.03 11.35
N TYR A 219 10.66 -8.57 10.21
CA TYR A 219 9.57 -7.58 10.17
C TYR A 219 8.32 -8.04 10.93
N GLU A 220 7.93 -9.30 10.76
CA GLU A 220 6.74 -9.89 11.37
C GLU A 220 6.92 -10.09 12.89
N ALA A 221 8.13 -10.48 13.32
CA ALA A 221 8.44 -10.73 14.73
C ALA A 221 8.62 -9.44 15.53
N THR A 222 9.11 -8.36 14.90
CA THR A 222 9.39 -7.07 15.57
C THR A 222 8.29 -6.03 15.35
N GLY A 223 7.29 -6.34 14.56
CA GLY A 223 6.16 -5.47 14.32
C GLY A 223 5.33 -5.21 15.57
N SER A 224 4.49 -4.18 15.53
CA SER A 224 3.66 -3.80 16.66
C SER A 224 2.24 -3.52 16.23
N LEU A 225 1.30 -4.05 16.98
CA LEU A 225 -0.07 -3.58 17.03
C LEU A 225 -0.13 -2.30 17.88
N GLY A 226 -1.01 -1.37 17.51
CA GLY A 226 -1.28 -0.15 18.25
C GLY A 226 -2.66 0.39 17.91
N GLY A 227 -3.06 1.46 18.57
CA GLY A 227 -4.40 2.05 18.45
C GLY A 227 -5.35 1.59 19.55
N SER A 228 -6.59 2.05 19.46
CA SER A 228 -7.61 1.78 20.49
C SER A 228 -8.33 0.44 20.32
N PHE A 229 -8.23 -0.20 19.16
CA PHE A 229 -8.82 -1.52 18.94
C PHE A 229 -7.99 -2.59 19.66
N TYR A 230 -8.64 -3.38 20.48
CA TYR A 230 -8.03 -4.50 21.18
C TYR A 230 -8.91 -5.74 21.07
N SER A 231 -8.32 -6.87 20.78
CA SER A 231 -8.90 -8.20 20.92
C SER A 231 -7.84 -9.19 21.40
N ASP A 232 -8.24 -10.17 22.19
CA ASP A 232 -7.41 -11.30 22.58
C ASP A 232 -7.25 -12.32 21.45
N ASP A 233 -8.11 -12.26 20.42
CA ASP A 233 -8.01 -13.08 19.22
C ASP A 233 -7.33 -12.27 18.10
N ILE A 234 -6.13 -12.72 17.71
CA ILE A 234 -5.35 -12.07 16.65
C ILE A 234 -6.09 -12.09 15.30
N THR A 235 -7.00 -13.03 15.08
CA THR A 235 -7.74 -13.14 13.82
C THR A 235 -8.72 -11.97 13.60
N ASP A 236 -9.13 -11.27 14.65
CA ASP A 236 -9.96 -10.07 14.55
C ASP A 236 -9.25 -8.90 13.84
N TYR A 237 -7.92 -8.96 13.77
CA TYR A 237 -7.09 -7.98 13.05
C TYR A 237 -6.84 -8.37 11.59
N TYR A 238 -7.16 -9.61 11.18
CA TYR A 238 -6.92 -10.06 9.82
C TYR A 238 -7.92 -9.43 8.86
N LEU A 239 -7.44 -9.16 7.66
CA LEU A 239 -8.20 -8.53 6.60
C LEU A 239 -8.30 -9.46 5.39
N THR A 240 -9.45 -9.44 4.75
CA THR A 240 -9.72 -10.15 3.50
C THR A 240 -9.47 -9.24 2.29
N PRO A 241 -9.41 -9.79 1.07
CA PRO A 241 -9.42 -8.97 -0.15
C PRO A 241 -10.64 -8.05 -0.27
N HIS A 242 -11.81 -8.42 0.29
CA HIS A 242 -12.97 -7.54 0.38
C HIS A 242 -12.68 -6.29 1.23
N ASP A 243 -12.14 -6.49 2.42
CA ASP A 243 -11.81 -5.41 3.36
C ASP A 243 -10.85 -4.39 2.75
N LEU A 244 -9.90 -4.86 1.93
CA LEU A 244 -8.89 -4.03 1.28
C LEU A 244 -9.34 -3.46 -0.07
N GLY A 245 -10.54 -3.84 -0.55
CA GLY A 245 -11.03 -3.43 -1.87
C GLY A 245 -10.30 -4.11 -3.03
N TYR A 246 -9.69 -5.27 -2.80
CA TYR A 246 -9.01 -6.08 -3.82
C TYR A 246 -9.90 -7.14 -4.45
N TRP A 247 -11.14 -7.30 -3.97
CA TRP A 247 -12.05 -8.31 -4.49
C TRP A 247 -12.21 -8.30 -6.02
N PRO A 248 -12.28 -7.15 -6.71
CA PRO A 248 -12.36 -7.13 -8.18
C PRO A 248 -11.14 -7.73 -8.90
N PHE A 249 -10.05 -7.99 -8.19
CA PHE A 249 -8.84 -8.61 -8.72
C PHE A 249 -8.76 -10.12 -8.40
N VAL A 250 -9.61 -10.63 -7.52
CA VAL A 250 -9.65 -12.05 -7.19
C VAL A 250 -10.26 -12.80 -8.37
N THR A 251 -9.56 -13.83 -8.85
CA THR A 251 -10.04 -14.69 -9.93
C THR A 251 -9.90 -16.15 -9.53
N PHE A 252 -10.79 -16.99 -10.05
CA PHE A 252 -10.81 -18.42 -9.75
C PHE A 252 -10.43 -19.27 -10.98
N ASP A 253 -9.68 -18.69 -11.90
CA ASP A 253 -9.23 -19.29 -13.16
C ASP A 253 -7.97 -20.17 -13.01
N HIS A 254 -7.36 -20.18 -11.82
CA HIS A 254 -6.19 -20.99 -11.48
C HIS A 254 -6.25 -21.43 -10.02
N ASP A 255 -5.36 -22.35 -9.62
CA ASP A 255 -5.21 -22.77 -8.24
C ASP A 255 -4.20 -21.87 -7.50
N PHE A 256 -4.56 -21.44 -6.29
CA PHE A 256 -3.72 -20.64 -5.42
C PHE A 256 -4.04 -20.88 -3.94
N ILE A 257 -3.13 -20.53 -3.05
CA ILE A 257 -3.32 -20.67 -1.60
C ILE A 257 -4.46 -19.74 -1.14
N GLY A 258 -5.47 -20.32 -0.46
CA GLY A 258 -6.66 -19.61 0.02
C GLY A 258 -7.84 -19.57 -0.96
N ARG A 259 -7.72 -20.21 -2.14
CA ARG A 259 -8.76 -20.22 -3.18
C ARG A 259 -10.12 -20.74 -2.68
N GLU A 260 -10.11 -21.84 -1.93
CA GLU A 260 -11.34 -22.45 -1.40
C GLU A 260 -12.05 -21.52 -0.42
N ALA A 261 -11.33 -21.02 0.58
CA ALA A 261 -11.85 -20.09 1.58
C ALA A 261 -12.36 -18.78 0.96
N LEU A 262 -11.66 -18.22 -0.04
CA LEU A 262 -12.14 -17.05 -0.77
C LEU A 262 -13.39 -17.35 -1.61
N GLY A 263 -13.51 -18.56 -2.14
CA GLY A 263 -14.72 -19.02 -2.82
C GLY A 263 -15.95 -19.04 -1.90
N GLU A 264 -15.77 -19.49 -0.67
CA GLU A 264 -16.82 -19.47 0.36
C GLU A 264 -17.21 -18.06 0.82
N MET A 265 -16.26 -17.11 0.81
CA MET A 265 -16.49 -15.71 1.19
C MET A 265 -17.09 -14.84 0.07
N ALA A 266 -17.19 -15.37 -1.14
CA ALA A 266 -17.46 -14.57 -2.34
C ALA A 266 -18.75 -13.72 -2.26
N ASP A 267 -19.81 -14.29 -1.71
CA ASP A 267 -21.15 -13.70 -1.71
C ASP A 267 -21.52 -12.96 -0.41
N GLU A 268 -20.63 -12.99 0.60
CA GLU A 268 -20.93 -12.45 1.94
C GLU A 268 -19.82 -11.53 2.49
N PRO A 269 -19.55 -10.39 1.85
CA PRO A 269 -18.60 -9.43 2.40
C PRO A 269 -19.12 -8.89 3.74
N LYS A 270 -18.30 -9.00 4.80
CA LYS A 270 -18.67 -8.51 6.14
C LYS A 270 -18.36 -7.02 6.31
N ARG A 271 -17.29 -6.56 5.69
CA ARG A 271 -16.80 -5.18 5.77
C ARG A 271 -16.52 -4.61 4.39
N LYS A 272 -16.49 -3.29 4.29
CA LYS A 272 -16.09 -2.55 3.10
C LYS A 272 -15.07 -1.48 3.45
N LYS A 273 -14.17 -1.22 2.52
CA LYS A 273 -13.18 -0.15 2.63
C LYS A 273 -13.82 1.23 2.44
N VAL A 274 -13.52 2.13 3.37
CA VAL A 274 -13.97 3.52 3.35
C VAL A 274 -12.83 4.46 3.74
N THR A 275 -13.03 5.75 3.56
CA THR A 275 -12.21 6.79 4.17
C THR A 275 -13.02 7.46 5.28
N LEU A 276 -12.42 7.67 6.44
CA LEU A 276 -13.00 8.50 7.49
C LEU A 276 -12.43 9.90 7.37
N ALA A 277 -13.29 10.89 7.16
CA ALA A 277 -12.93 12.31 7.21
C ALA A 277 -13.16 12.83 8.62
N TRP A 278 -12.09 13.15 9.33
CA TRP A 278 -12.14 13.53 10.74
C TRP A 278 -12.67 14.94 10.92
N ASN A 279 -13.43 15.15 11.99
CA ASN A 279 -13.91 16.48 12.35
C ASN A 279 -12.75 17.39 12.77
N GLY A 280 -12.56 18.51 12.06
CA GLY A 280 -11.43 19.41 12.26
C GLY A 280 -11.42 20.10 13.63
N GLU A 281 -12.59 20.36 14.24
CA GLU A 281 -12.67 20.95 15.58
C GLU A 281 -12.23 19.95 16.66
N ASP A 282 -12.59 18.68 16.49
CA ASP A 282 -12.17 17.61 17.41
C ASP A 282 -10.65 17.38 17.31
N VAL A 283 -10.09 17.40 16.08
CA VAL A 283 -8.63 17.34 15.84
C VAL A 283 -7.94 18.55 16.50
N ALA A 284 -8.43 19.76 16.29
CA ALA A 284 -7.86 20.97 16.89
C ALA A 284 -7.93 20.92 18.42
N ARG A 285 -9.05 20.43 18.99
CA ARG A 285 -9.20 20.26 20.44
C ARG A 285 -8.21 19.21 20.97
N ALA A 286 -8.03 18.08 20.30
CA ALA A 286 -7.07 17.06 20.69
C ALA A 286 -5.64 17.63 20.70
N MET A 287 -5.23 18.31 19.63
CA MET A 287 -3.91 18.97 19.56
C MET A 287 -3.74 20.07 20.59
N GLY A 288 -4.81 20.81 20.91
CA GLY A 288 -4.81 21.86 21.95
C GLY A 288 -4.46 21.33 23.33
N THR A 289 -4.65 20.04 23.62
CA THR A 289 -4.31 19.44 24.92
C THR A 289 -2.82 19.39 25.19
N LEU A 290 -1.97 19.44 24.15
CA LEU A 290 -0.50 19.49 24.27
C LEU A 290 -0.01 20.76 24.99
N PHE A 291 -0.81 21.81 25.04
CA PHE A 291 -0.49 23.10 25.70
C PHE A 291 -1.12 23.21 27.08
N GLN A 292 -1.64 22.10 27.62
CA GLN A 292 -2.26 22.05 28.93
C GLN A 292 -1.37 21.27 29.91
N THR A 293 -1.63 21.43 31.22
CA THR A 293 -0.82 20.80 32.28
C THR A 293 -1.26 19.38 32.63
N ARG A 294 -2.37 18.89 32.05
CA ARG A 294 -2.87 17.51 32.20
C ARG A 294 -2.25 16.57 31.18
N ASP A 295 -2.42 15.26 31.35
CA ASP A 295 -2.07 14.27 30.35
C ASP A 295 -2.72 14.65 29.00
N PRO A 296 -1.95 14.78 27.90
CA PRO A 296 -2.48 15.17 26.60
C PRO A 296 -3.25 14.03 25.96
N VAL A 297 -4.08 14.33 24.97
CA VAL A 297 -4.54 13.35 24.00
C VAL A 297 -3.35 12.83 23.20
N LYS A 298 -3.39 11.59 22.73
CA LYS A 298 -2.34 11.00 21.89
C LYS A 298 -1.97 11.99 20.78
N TYR A 299 -0.67 12.25 20.64
CA TYR A 299 -0.17 13.22 19.67
C TYR A 299 -0.65 12.90 18.24
N ILE A 300 -1.03 13.92 17.50
CA ILE A 300 -1.38 13.83 16.08
C ILE A 300 -0.24 14.44 15.28
N ASP A 301 0.62 13.61 14.69
CA ASP A 301 1.72 14.08 13.85
C ASP A 301 1.21 14.38 12.42
N PHE A 302 1.66 15.50 11.85
CA PHE A 302 1.40 15.85 10.48
C PHE A 302 2.64 15.62 9.60
N PRO A 303 2.47 15.07 8.41
CA PRO A 303 1.24 14.65 7.76
C PRO A 303 0.79 13.21 8.08
N LEU A 304 1.53 12.45 8.89
CA LEU A 304 1.23 11.05 9.20
C LEU A 304 1.24 10.79 10.70
N SER A 305 0.20 10.12 11.18
CA SER A 305 0.01 9.80 12.59
C SER A 305 0.00 8.28 12.85
N ASN A 306 1.00 7.59 12.33
CA ASN A 306 1.13 6.14 12.48
C ASN A 306 2.23 5.80 13.48
N TYR A 307 1.87 5.31 14.65
CA TYR A 307 2.76 5.02 15.78
C TYR A 307 3.05 3.55 16.02
N ALA A 308 2.44 2.68 15.22
CA ALA A 308 2.67 1.25 15.23
C ALA A 308 2.95 0.75 13.81
N THR A 309 3.44 -0.47 13.69
CA THR A 309 3.58 -1.14 12.39
C THR A 309 2.19 -1.37 11.79
N TRP A 310 1.23 -1.77 12.63
CA TRP A 310 -0.16 -2.04 12.30
C TRP A 310 -1.06 -1.28 13.29
N PRO A 311 -1.41 -0.02 13.00
CA PRO A 311 -2.34 0.74 13.84
C PRO A 311 -3.78 0.35 13.53
N TYR A 312 -4.57 0.09 14.56
CA TYR A 312 -5.99 -0.18 14.48
C TYR A 312 -6.74 0.60 15.55
N ASP A 313 -7.61 1.50 15.14
CA ASP A 313 -8.44 2.28 16.04
C ASP A 313 -9.92 1.88 15.89
N LYS A 314 -10.65 1.82 17.00
CA LYS A 314 -12.08 1.49 17.01
C LYS A 314 -12.89 2.56 16.28
N VAL A 315 -13.84 2.11 15.47
CA VAL A 315 -14.88 2.94 14.85
C VAL A 315 -16.22 2.52 15.42
N LEU A 316 -16.92 3.48 16.03
CA LEU A 316 -18.15 3.26 16.81
C LEU A 316 -19.34 4.02 16.20
N THR A 317 -20.51 3.43 16.36
CA THR A 317 -21.82 4.10 16.37
C THR A 317 -22.46 3.91 17.74
N ASP A 318 -23.68 4.39 17.91
CA ASP A 318 -24.46 4.17 19.15
C ASP A 318 -24.68 2.66 19.44
N ASP A 319 -24.66 1.83 18.39
CA ASP A 319 -24.85 0.37 18.51
C ASP A 319 -23.57 -0.41 18.84
N GLY A 320 -22.43 0.27 18.94
CA GLY A 320 -21.14 -0.34 19.28
C GLY A 320 -20.09 -0.26 18.19
N ILE A 321 -19.15 -1.23 18.16
CA ILE A 321 -18.06 -1.28 17.17
C ILE A 321 -18.62 -1.66 15.81
N VAL A 322 -18.46 -0.78 14.83
CA VAL A 322 -18.89 -1.00 13.44
C VAL A 322 -17.72 -1.11 12.46
N GLY A 323 -16.49 -0.96 12.93
CA GLY A 323 -15.31 -1.09 12.09
C GLY A 323 -14.01 -0.78 12.80
N ILE A 324 -12.94 -0.84 12.03
CA ILE A 324 -11.58 -0.51 12.43
C ILE A 324 -10.97 0.49 11.46
N SER A 325 -10.26 1.46 12.00
CA SER A 325 -9.54 2.49 11.24
C SER A 325 -8.05 2.20 11.30
N THR A 326 -7.38 2.41 10.21
CA THR A 326 -5.93 2.28 10.08
C THR A 326 -5.36 3.46 9.31
N PHE A 327 -4.07 3.58 9.20
CA PHE A 327 -3.32 4.55 8.39
C PHE A 327 -3.91 5.96 8.38
N SER A 328 -3.58 6.73 9.40
CA SER A 328 -4.11 8.09 9.62
C SER A 328 -3.11 9.17 9.21
N GLY A 329 -3.61 10.26 8.64
CA GLY A 329 -2.80 11.43 8.30
C GLY A 329 -3.57 12.59 7.73
N TYR A 330 -2.87 13.70 7.50
CA TYR A 330 -3.43 14.93 6.97
C TYR A 330 -3.18 15.05 5.46
N SER A 331 -4.23 15.21 4.68
CA SER A 331 -4.14 15.60 3.29
C SER A 331 -4.18 17.13 3.15
N HIS A 332 -3.10 17.68 2.59
CA HIS A 332 -3.06 19.11 2.29
C HIS A 332 -4.01 19.49 1.14
N ASN A 333 -4.18 18.61 0.18
CA ASN A 333 -5.07 18.84 -0.97
C ASN A 333 -6.54 18.88 -0.53
N GLU A 334 -6.92 17.95 0.33
CA GLU A 334 -8.29 17.83 0.83
C GLU A 334 -8.56 18.68 2.09
N ARG A 335 -7.52 19.28 2.68
CA ARG A 335 -7.59 20.09 3.90
C ARG A 335 -8.27 19.36 5.06
N SER A 336 -8.03 18.06 5.15
CA SER A 336 -8.68 17.19 6.13
C SER A 336 -7.70 16.20 6.74
N MET A 337 -7.91 15.88 8.00
CA MET A 337 -7.35 14.69 8.62
C MET A 337 -8.18 13.50 8.15
N LEU A 338 -7.53 12.49 7.59
CA LEU A 338 -8.15 11.31 7.01
C LEU A 338 -7.59 10.05 7.64
N SER A 339 -8.39 9.00 7.65
CA SER A 339 -7.88 7.64 7.86
C SER A 339 -8.57 6.64 6.94
N LEU A 340 -7.85 5.59 6.56
CA LEU A 340 -8.41 4.46 5.83
C LEU A 340 -9.04 3.50 6.84
N ALA A 341 -10.23 3.02 6.55
CA ALA A 341 -10.98 2.17 7.48
C ALA A 341 -11.72 1.05 6.75
N MET A 342 -12.03 0.01 7.51
CA MET A 342 -12.94 -1.05 7.12
C MET A 342 -14.13 -1.01 8.08
N VAL A 343 -15.32 -0.77 7.53
CA VAL A 343 -16.56 -0.73 8.29
C VAL A 343 -17.52 -1.80 7.81
N ASN A 344 -18.46 -2.20 8.67
CA ASN A 344 -19.51 -3.13 8.29
C ASN A 344 -20.21 -2.68 7.01
N VAL A 345 -20.65 -3.62 6.17
CA VAL A 345 -21.21 -3.30 4.83
C VAL A 345 -22.49 -2.47 4.88
N ASP A 346 -23.24 -2.53 5.98
CA ASP A 346 -24.48 -1.82 6.25
C ASP A 346 -24.28 -0.35 6.69
N VAL A 347 -23.08 0.05 7.09
CA VAL A 347 -22.77 1.44 7.43
C VAL A 347 -22.74 2.29 6.15
N GLU A 348 -23.68 3.21 6.01
CA GLU A 348 -23.83 4.03 4.79
C GLU A 348 -22.78 5.15 4.70
N LEU A 349 -22.46 5.55 3.45
CA LEU A 349 -21.66 6.77 3.24
C LEU A 349 -22.42 7.99 3.74
N GLY A 350 -21.71 8.93 4.38
CA GLY A 350 -22.28 10.09 5.02
C GLY A 350 -22.66 9.89 6.48
N THR A 351 -22.61 8.64 6.98
CA THR A 351 -22.82 8.36 8.42
C THR A 351 -21.73 9.03 9.26
N GLU A 352 -22.13 9.75 10.30
CA GLU A 352 -21.21 10.20 11.34
C GLU A 352 -20.91 9.03 12.29
N VAL A 353 -19.63 8.79 12.51
CA VAL A 353 -19.11 7.74 13.42
C VAL A 353 -18.14 8.37 14.40
N THR A 354 -17.86 7.66 15.49
CA THR A 354 -16.83 8.03 16.45
C THR A 354 -15.60 7.17 16.24
N LEU A 355 -14.47 7.81 15.93
CA LEU A 355 -13.14 7.20 15.98
C LEU A 355 -12.57 7.39 17.39
N VAL A 356 -12.19 6.32 18.05
CA VAL A 356 -11.51 6.39 19.34
C VAL A 356 -10.01 6.52 19.09
N TRP A 357 -9.44 7.70 19.32
CA TRP A 357 -8.03 7.96 19.09
C TRP A 357 -7.20 7.78 20.37
N GLY A 358 -6.19 6.91 20.31
CA GLY A 358 -5.29 6.61 21.43
C GLY A 358 -5.54 5.28 22.10
N GLU A 359 -4.50 4.67 22.65
CA GLU A 359 -4.55 3.38 23.33
C GLU A 359 -5.26 3.49 24.69
N GLU A 360 -6.01 2.46 25.06
CA GLU A 360 -6.61 2.35 26.38
C GLU A 360 -5.52 2.24 27.46
N GLY A 361 -5.72 2.93 28.57
CA GLY A 361 -4.73 2.95 29.68
C GLY A 361 -3.58 3.93 29.48
N GLY A 362 -3.58 4.69 28.41
CA GLY A 362 -2.67 5.86 28.23
C GLY A 362 -1.33 5.58 27.60
N GLY A 363 -1.21 4.53 26.78
CA GLY A 363 -0.02 4.31 25.97
C GLY A 363 0.47 2.87 25.97
N SER A 364 1.50 2.63 25.18
CA SER A 364 2.17 1.33 25.09
C SER A 364 3.51 1.34 25.84
N SER A 365 4.08 0.17 26.05
CA SER A 365 5.46 0.03 26.56
C SER A 365 6.53 0.50 25.56
N LYS A 366 6.14 0.92 24.36
CA LYS A 366 7.06 1.38 23.32
C LYS A 366 7.42 2.85 23.51
N PRO A 367 8.72 3.21 23.42
CA PRO A 367 9.18 4.56 23.67
C PRO A 367 8.74 5.59 22.64
N VAL A 368 8.16 5.17 21.53
CA VAL A 368 7.63 6.05 20.47
C VAL A 368 6.22 6.54 20.72
N VAL A 369 5.54 6.01 21.76
CA VAL A 369 4.18 6.39 22.14
C VAL A 369 4.25 6.96 23.55
N GLU A 370 4.07 8.28 23.66
CA GLU A 370 4.02 8.96 24.96
C GLU A 370 2.74 8.60 25.73
N ARG A 371 2.78 8.84 27.05
CA ARG A 371 1.60 8.71 27.89
C ARG A 371 0.53 9.72 27.44
N HIS A 372 -0.69 9.24 27.30
CA HIS A 372 -1.80 10.04 26.77
C HIS A 372 -3.15 9.56 27.32
N VAL A 373 -4.19 10.31 27.01
CA VAL A 373 -5.59 9.92 27.19
C VAL A 373 -6.23 9.71 25.83
N GLN A 374 -7.21 8.82 25.78
CA GLN A 374 -8.04 8.62 24.60
C GLN A 374 -8.91 9.85 24.32
N ALA A 375 -9.23 10.06 23.06
CA ALA A 375 -10.19 11.06 22.64
C ALA A 375 -11.15 10.48 21.59
N ASP A 376 -12.39 10.82 21.72
CA ASP A 376 -13.41 10.57 20.72
C ASP A 376 -13.33 11.67 19.65
N ILE A 377 -13.13 11.24 18.42
CA ILE A 377 -13.05 12.08 17.22
C ILE A 377 -14.26 11.74 16.34
N ARG A 378 -15.15 12.68 16.11
CA ARG A 378 -16.20 12.50 15.11
C ARG A 378 -15.57 12.37 13.73
N ALA A 379 -16.10 11.52 12.89
CA ALA A 379 -15.66 11.35 11.53
C ALA A 379 -16.85 11.01 10.61
N ILE A 380 -16.77 11.41 9.35
CA ILE A 380 -17.77 11.07 8.35
C ILE A 380 -17.27 9.91 7.49
N VAL A 381 -18.07 8.87 7.38
CA VAL A 381 -17.83 7.74 6.48
C VAL A 381 -17.91 8.25 5.04
N SER A 382 -16.79 8.23 4.34
CA SER A 382 -16.61 8.84 3.03
C SER A 382 -16.17 7.81 1.99
N PRO A 383 -16.35 8.08 0.68
CA PRO A 383 -15.87 7.18 -0.35
C PRO A 383 -14.36 6.93 -0.26
N CYS A 384 -13.94 5.73 -0.65
CA CYS A 384 -12.53 5.37 -0.83
C CYS A 384 -12.30 4.94 -2.28
N PRO A 385 -11.38 5.59 -3.01
CA PRO A 385 -10.52 6.73 -2.67
C PRO A 385 -11.29 7.99 -2.23
N TYR A 386 -10.70 8.78 -1.33
CA TYR A 386 -11.32 10.03 -0.87
C TYR A 386 -11.29 11.15 -1.92
N SER A 387 -10.15 11.29 -2.61
CA SER A 387 -9.99 12.27 -3.69
C SER A 387 -10.97 11.99 -4.84
N GLU A 388 -11.76 12.99 -5.22
CA GLU A 388 -12.70 12.88 -6.33
C GLU A 388 -11.97 12.56 -7.64
N VAL A 389 -10.82 13.18 -7.88
CA VAL A 389 -10.00 12.93 -9.07
C VAL A 389 -9.59 11.46 -9.15
N ALA A 390 -9.22 10.83 -8.03
CA ALA A 390 -8.86 9.43 -7.99
C ALA A 390 -10.05 8.49 -8.29
N ARG A 391 -11.27 8.90 -7.91
CA ARG A 391 -12.49 8.13 -8.18
C ARG A 391 -13.04 8.29 -9.60
N THR A 392 -12.84 9.45 -10.22
CA THR A 392 -13.45 9.85 -11.49
C THR A 392 -12.45 9.82 -12.63
N SER A 393 -11.80 10.92 -12.93
CA SER A 393 -10.98 11.11 -14.14
C SER A 393 -9.81 10.12 -14.24
N TYR A 394 -9.20 9.75 -13.12
CA TYR A 394 -8.14 8.74 -13.12
C TYR A 394 -8.70 7.32 -13.33
N ALA A 395 -9.82 6.99 -12.66
CA ALA A 395 -10.46 5.69 -12.82
C ALA A 395 -11.02 5.49 -14.23
N ASP A 396 -11.59 6.54 -14.84
CA ASP A 396 -12.14 6.49 -16.20
C ASP A 396 -11.06 6.24 -17.27
N GLY A 397 -9.83 6.65 -17.01
CA GLY A 397 -8.72 6.45 -17.94
C GLY A 397 -8.35 4.99 -18.17
N TRP A 398 -8.66 4.09 -17.23
CA TRP A 398 -8.26 2.67 -17.32
C TRP A 398 -9.36 1.64 -16.99
N ARG A 399 -10.35 2.00 -16.18
CA ARG A 399 -11.44 1.05 -15.81
C ARG A 399 -12.53 0.94 -16.87
N THR A 400 -12.86 2.03 -17.56
CA THR A 400 -13.95 2.07 -18.54
C THR A 400 -13.60 1.49 -19.91
N LYS A 401 -12.31 1.41 -20.27
CA LYS A 401 -11.88 0.83 -21.56
C LYS A 401 -11.74 -0.69 -21.55
N ALA A 402 -11.84 -1.36 -20.41
CA ALA A 402 -11.79 -2.82 -20.33
C ALA A 402 -13.14 -3.51 -20.60
N THR A 403 -14.23 -2.74 -20.78
CA THR A 403 -15.58 -3.28 -20.98
C THR A 403 -16.06 -3.25 -22.45
N VAL A 404 -15.16 -2.90 -23.37
CA VAL A 404 -15.45 -2.93 -24.83
C VAL A 404 -14.36 -3.72 -25.54
N ALA A 405 -14.44 -5.03 -25.44
CA ALA A 405 -13.88 -5.98 -26.41
C ALA A 405 -14.60 -7.32 -26.26
#